data_aa4cb7c7d4e163705e3fe78ad3f7f419
#
_entry.id   aa4cb7c7d4e163705e3fe78ad3f7f419
#
_cell.length_a   1.000
_cell.length_b   1.000
_cell.length_c   1.000
_cell.angle_alpha   90.00
_cell.angle_beta   90.00
_cell.angle_gamma   90.00
#
_symmetry.space_group_name_H-M   'P 1'
#
loop_
_entity.id
_entity.type
_entity.pdbx_description
1 polymer ?
#
loop_
_entity_poly.entity_id
_entity_poly.type
_entity_poly.pdbx_seq_one_letter_code
_entity_poly.pdbx_strand_id
1 'polypeptide(L)'
;CASEPEKRAEAPGSGERFRRLYEFLRSGRLEVRVLPTEKFGLVHGKAGVIERGDGRCTAFMGSANETRSAWKLNYELVWEDDSPEAVQWVQEEFDALWRHPCAQPLADFVVEDVGRCARRQVVGDIAQWRSEPEAAAAVVEAPVYRRDAGLWEHQKYFVKLAFDAHRTPFGARYVLADMVGLGKTVQLGLAALLMALWGDKPVLVLCPPTLRWQWQDELKTLLGLPSAVWDGDSWWDENEVEHPGAGPERIGSCPRRVGIVSQGLLVRGSAECEHLLARDYECVIVDEAHRARRRNLGPGCEHEKPEPNNLMRFLEKIAPRTRSLLLGTATPMQMNPVEAWDLLWILSRGRENVLGNDYAQWRKPVAALALVNGAEPPPEDEMKWWEWVRNPLAPAAEDERVFGVLRRSLGLRDDQAVAPGEKYIELGSGDRQRVARLRQTLPTEHNPFIRHIVRRTRE
;
A
#
# COMPACT_ATOMS: atom_id res chain seq x y z
N CYS A 1 -9.70 -5.25 -26.72
CA CYS A 1 -8.37 -5.92 -26.76
C CYS A 1 -7.40 -5.46 -25.66
N ALA A 2 -7.70 -4.39 -24.91
CA ALA A 2 -6.80 -3.90 -23.86
C ALA A 2 -6.91 -4.64 -22.51
N SER A 3 -7.94 -5.45 -22.29
CA SER A 3 -8.22 -6.11 -21.00
C SER A 3 -7.57 -7.49 -20.81
N GLU A 4 -6.94 -8.07 -21.82
CA GLU A 4 -6.39 -9.42 -21.73
C GLU A 4 -4.86 -9.58 -21.63
N PRO A 5 -4.01 -8.58 -21.84
CA PRO A 5 -2.56 -8.75 -21.70
C PRO A 5 -2.15 -9.20 -20.30
N GLU A 6 -2.88 -8.76 -19.28
CA GLU A 6 -2.54 -9.04 -17.86
C GLU A 6 -2.74 -10.51 -17.48
N LYS A 7 -3.83 -11.14 -17.92
CA LYS A 7 -4.07 -12.58 -17.68
C LYS A 7 -3.04 -13.49 -18.40
N ARG A 8 -2.47 -13.01 -19.49
CA ARG A 8 -1.44 -13.74 -20.25
C ARG A 8 -0.04 -13.55 -19.68
N ALA A 9 0.21 -12.46 -18.96
CA ALA A 9 1.50 -12.19 -18.29
C ALA A 9 1.77 -13.14 -17.11
N GLU A 10 0.74 -13.77 -16.56
CA GLU A 10 0.85 -14.70 -15.43
C GLU A 10 1.27 -16.13 -15.82
N ALA A 11 1.27 -16.46 -17.13
CA ALA A 11 1.68 -17.79 -17.59
C ALA A 11 3.21 -17.96 -17.56
N PRO A 12 3.74 -19.12 -17.13
CA PRO A 12 5.18 -19.41 -17.18
C PRO A 12 5.74 -19.17 -18.58
N GLY A 13 6.81 -18.38 -18.71
CA GLY A 13 7.44 -18.02 -19.98
C GLY A 13 6.84 -16.82 -20.72
N SER A 14 5.83 -16.14 -20.15
CA SER A 14 5.21 -14.94 -20.76
C SER A 14 6.16 -13.76 -20.81
N GLY A 15 6.99 -13.54 -19.79
CA GLY A 15 7.93 -12.41 -19.71
C GLY A 15 8.91 -12.36 -20.89
N GLU A 16 9.41 -13.50 -21.38
CA GLU A 16 10.28 -13.55 -22.55
C GLU A 16 9.55 -13.16 -23.84
N ARG A 17 8.28 -13.55 -24.00
CA ARG A 17 7.46 -13.18 -25.15
C ARG A 17 7.16 -11.69 -25.18
N PHE A 18 6.81 -11.11 -24.04
CA PHE A 18 6.60 -9.65 -23.92
C PHE A 18 7.89 -8.89 -24.19
N ARG A 19 9.05 -9.39 -23.74
CA ARG A 19 10.35 -8.78 -24.02
C ARG A 19 10.64 -8.77 -25.52
N ARG A 20 10.45 -9.89 -26.23
CA ARG A 20 10.63 -9.96 -27.70
C ARG A 20 9.67 -9.03 -28.43
N LEU A 21 8.41 -8.99 -28.02
CA LEU A 21 7.41 -8.08 -28.59
C LEU A 21 7.82 -6.61 -28.39
N TYR A 22 8.25 -6.25 -27.19
CA TYR A 22 8.74 -4.91 -26.89
C TYR A 22 9.97 -4.54 -27.72
N GLU A 23 10.93 -5.45 -27.86
CA GLU A 23 12.12 -5.24 -28.68
C GLU A 23 11.76 -5.04 -30.17
N PHE A 24 10.81 -5.80 -30.70
CA PHE A 24 10.35 -5.64 -32.08
C PHE A 24 9.65 -4.30 -32.30
N LEU A 25 8.77 -3.89 -31.39
CA LEU A 25 8.10 -2.59 -31.47
C LEU A 25 9.09 -1.43 -31.34
N ARG A 26 10.01 -1.49 -30.38
CA ARG A 26 11.03 -0.42 -30.16
C ARG A 26 12.06 -0.32 -31.29
N SER A 27 12.42 -1.44 -31.91
CA SER A 27 13.39 -1.47 -33.01
C SER A 27 12.77 -1.13 -34.38
N GLY A 28 11.46 -0.92 -34.45
CA GLY A 28 10.75 -0.74 -35.73
C GLY A 28 10.68 -1.98 -36.60
N ARG A 29 11.04 -3.16 -36.06
CA ARG A 29 10.91 -4.44 -36.79
C ARG A 29 9.46 -4.94 -36.83
N LEU A 30 8.62 -4.42 -35.94
CA LEU A 30 7.18 -4.61 -35.94
C LEU A 30 6.52 -3.25 -35.89
N GLU A 31 5.77 -2.92 -36.92
CA GLU A 31 4.92 -1.76 -36.96
C GLU A 31 3.46 -2.17 -36.78
N VAL A 32 2.71 -1.41 -36.01
CA VAL A 32 1.28 -1.63 -35.77
C VAL A 32 0.54 -0.33 -35.99
N ARG A 33 -0.59 -0.39 -36.70
CA ARG A 33 -1.51 0.73 -36.88
C ARG A 33 -2.89 0.39 -36.35
N VAL A 34 -3.54 1.37 -35.79
CA VAL A 34 -4.88 1.24 -35.21
C VAL A 34 -5.87 2.01 -36.06
N LEU A 35 -6.96 1.36 -36.44
CA LEU A 35 -8.09 1.96 -37.14
C LEU A 35 -9.21 2.26 -36.14
N PRO A 36 -9.74 3.52 -36.12
CA PRO A 36 -10.82 3.89 -35.19
C PRO A 36 -12.10 3.12 -35.45
N THR A 37 -12.67 2.51 -34.40
CA THR A 37 -13.88 1.68 -34.47
C THR A 37 -15.11 2.48 -34.93
N GLU A 38 -15.16 3.78 -34.63
CA GLU A 38 -16.27 4.64 -35.03
C GLU A 38 -16.40 4.79 -36.56
N LYS A 39 -15.31 4.58 -37.30
CA LYS A 39 -15.30 4.70 -38.76
C LYS A 39 -15.30 3.35 -39.50
N PHE A 40 -14.66 2.36 -38.94
CA PHE A 40 -14.45 1.05 -39.59
C PHE A 40 -15.27 -0.08 -38.96
N GLY A 41 -15.94 0.19 -37.82
CA GLY A 41 -16.50 -0.90 -37.03
C GLY A 41 -15.41 -1.85 -36.54
N LEU A 42 -15.74 -3.10 -36.33
CA LEU A 42 -14.77 -4.14 -35.95
C LEU A 42 -14.08 -4.70 -37.22
N VAL A 43 -12.84 -4.34 -37.42
CA VAL A 43 -11.99 -5.00 -38.46
C VAL A 43 -11.64 -6.40 -37.96
N HIS A 44 -12.25 -7.43 -38.56
CA HIS A 44 -12.10 -8.82 -38.12
C HIS A 44 -11.42 -9.70 -39.23
N GLY A 45 -10.80 -9.08 -40.21
CA GLY A 45 -10.06 -9.78 -41.27
C GLY A 45 -8.78 -10.43 -40.71
N LYS A 46 -8.49 -11.64 -41.17
CA LYS A 46 -7.22 -12.36 -40.96
C LYS A 46 -6.65 -12.68 -42.33
N ALA A 47 -6.02 -11.68 -42.91
CA ALA A 47 -5.41 -11.78 -44.21
C ALA A 47 -4.05 -11.08 -44.19
N GLY A 48 -3.15 -11.50 -45.05
CA GLY A 48 -1.84 -10.89 -45.17
C GLY A 48 -1.00 -11.57 -46.28
N VAL A 49 0.17 -11.00 -46.50
CA VAL A 49 1.18 -11.53 -47.41
C VAL A 49 2.42 -11.89 -46.59
N ILE A 50 2.96 -13.07 -46.83
CA ILE A 50 4.22 -13.53 -46.24
C ILE A 50 5.27 -13.56 -47.36
N GLU A 51 6.27 -12.71 -47.26
CA GLU A 51 7.47 -12.75 -48.08
C GLU A 51 8.51 -13.65 -47.43
N ARG A 52 8.98 -14.65 -48.17
CA ARG A 52 10.01 -15.58 -47.72
C ARG A 52 11.40 -15.07 -48.06
N GLY A 53 12.41 -15.59 -47.38
CA GLY A 53 13.81 -15.20 -47.64
C GLY A 53 14.35 -15.49 -49.03
N ASP A 54 13.64 -16.30 -49.83
CA ASP A 54 13.92 -16.59 -51.24
C ASP A 54 13.16 -15.66 -52.21
N GLY A 55 12.44 -14.66 -51.68
CA GLY A 55 11.66 -13.69 -52.46
C GLY A 55 10.29 -14.17 -52.92
N ARG A 56 9.88 -15.40 -52.56
CA ARG A 56 8.52 -15.87 -52.85
C ARG A 56 7.51 -15.26 -51.84
N CYS A 57 6.38 -14.86 -52.39
CA CYS A 57 5.28 -14.31 -51.58
C CYS A 57 4.11 -15.28 -51.58
N THR A 58 3.47 -15.43 -50.46
CA THR A 58 2.23 -16.20 -50.25
C THR A 58 1.18 -15.29 -49.63
N ALA A 59 0.04 -15.15 -50.30
CA ALA A 59 -1.13 -14.53 -49.70
C ALA A 59 -1.88 -15.54 -48.84
N PHE A 60 -2.39 -15.11 -47.69
CA PHE A 60 -3.25 -15.94 -46.86
C PHE A 60 -4.50 -15.17 -46.40
N MET A 61 -5.58 -15.90 -46.22
CA MET A 61 -6.82 -15.40 -45.65
C MET A 61 -7.52 -16.50 -44.84
N GLY A 62 -8.14 -16.18 -43.73
CA GLY A 62 -8.82 -17.21 -42.95
C GLY A 62 -9.56 -16.72 -41.72
N SER A 63 -10.10 -17.69 -40.98
CA SER A 63 -10.78 -17.47 -39.70
C SER A 63 -9.83 -17.55 -38.50
N ALA A 64 -8.65 -18.12 -38.67
CA ALA A 64 -7.70 -18.40 -37.62
C ALA A 64 -7.14 -17.11 -36.98
N ASN A 65 -7.37 -16.94 -35.68
CA ASN A 65 -6.67 -15.93 -34.89
C ASN A 65 -5.26 -16.43 -34.55
N GLU A 66 -4.32 -15.52 -34.33
CA GLU A 66 -2.97 -15.86 -33.87
C GLU A 66 -2.95 -16.29 -32.39
N THR A 67 -3.71 -17.32 -32.08
CA THR A 67 -3.78 -17.91 -30.75
C THR A 67 -3.43 -19.39 -30.78
N ARG A 68 -2.88 -19.92 -29.68
CA ARG A 68 -2.60 -21.37 -29.58
C ARG A 68 -3.86 -22.21 -29.80
N SER A 69 -5.02 -21.72 -29.35
CA SER A 69 -6.29 -22.42 -29.49
C SER A 69 -6.71 -22.51 -30.95
N ALA A 70 -6.60 -21.43 -31.72
CA ALA A 70 -6.91 -21.43 -33.14
C ALA A 70 -6.00 -22.40 -33.90
N TRP A 71 -4.69 -22.38 -33.62
CA TRP A 71 -3.74 -23.22 -34.36
C TRP A 71 -3.70 -24.69 -33.94
N LYS A 72 -4.20 -25.05 -32.75
CA LYS A 72 -4.06 -26.41 -32.20
C LYS A 72 -5.34 -27.09 -31.76
N LEU A 73 -6.38 -26.35 -31.47
CA LEU A 73 -7.58 -26.87 -30.82
C LEU A 73 -8.88 -26.58 -31.58
N ASN A 74 -8.92 -25.51 -32.37
CA ASN A 74 -10.12 -25.13 -33.11
C ASN A 74 -10.06 -25.63 -34.53
N TYR A 75 -11.22 -25.86 -35.14
CA TYR A 75 -11.35 -26.03 -36.57
C TYR A 75 -11.34 -24.65 -37.25
N GLU A 76 -10.28 -24.36 -37.99
CA GLU A 76 -10.07 -23.08 -38.66
C GLU A 76 -9.86 -23.29 -40.16
N LEU A 77 -10.44 -22.42 -40.96
CA LEU A 77 -10.22 -22.43 -42.42
C LEU A 77 -9.18 -21.38 -42.77
N VAL A 78 -8.13 -21.80 -43.45
CA VAL A 78 -7.10 -20.92 -44.01
C VAL A 78 -6.99 -21.20 -45.48
N TRP A 79 -7.08 -20.15 -46.27
CA TRP A 79 -6.80 -20.18 -47.70
C TRP A 79 -5.41 -19.57 -47.92
N GLU A 80 -4.61 -20.21 -48.76
CA GLU A 80 -3.28 -19.75 -49.13
C GLU A 80 -3.15 -19.82 -50.66
N ASP A 81 -2.48 -18.83 -51.25
CA ASP A 81 -2.26 -18.76 -52.70
C ASP A 81 -0.94 -18.02 -52.99
N ASP A 82 -0.13 -18.59 -53.86
CA ASP A 82 1.17 -18.04 -54.27
C ASP A 82 1.08 -17.32 -55.64
N SER A 83 -0.12 -17.26 -56.25
CA SER A 83 -0.28 -16.56 -57.51
C SER A 83 -0.02 -15.06 -57.37
N PRO A 84 0.65 -14.43 -58.36
CA PRO A 84 0.90 -12.98 -58.31
C PRO A 84 -0.36 -12.14 -58.13
N GLU A 85 -1.46 -12.58 -58.74
CA GLU A 85 -2.75 -11.90 -58.70
C GLU A 85 -3.34 -11.91 -57.29
N ALA A 86 -3.28 -13.05 -56.58
CA ALA A 86 -3.76 -13.17 -55.20
C ALA A 86 -2.89 -12.37 -54.24
N VAL A 87 -1.57 -12.47 -54.40
CA VAL A 87 -0.61 -11.70 -53.58
C VAL A 87 -0.83 -10.20 -53.75
N GLN A 88 -0.96 -9.74 -55.01
CA GLN A 88 -1.19 -8.33 -55.31
C GLN A 88 -2.50 -7.85 -54.71
N TRP A 89 -3.58 -8.58 -54.84
CA TRP A 89 -4.89 -8.20 -54.30
C TRP A 89 -4.88 -8.06 -52.80
N VAL A 90 -4.34 -9.04 -52.05
CA VAL A 90 -4.25 -9.00 -50.61
C VAL A 90 -3.34 -7.84 -50.14
N GLN A 91 -2.25 -7.58 -50.86
CA GLN A 91 -1.34 -6.48 -50.57
C GLN A 91 -2.01 -5.10 -50.76
N GLU A 92 -2.77 -4.93 -51.87
CA GLU A 92 -3.50 -3.70 -52.14
C GLU A 92 -4.55 -3.40 -51.07
N GLU A 93 -5.30 -4.41 -50.62
CA GLU A 93 -6.27 -4.26 -49.54
C GLU A 93 -5.58 -3.89 -48.20
N PHE A 94 -4.47 -4.54 -47.87
CA PHE A 94 -3.67 -4.20 -46.70
C PHE A 94 -3.16 -2.77 -46.79
N ASP A 95 -2.58 -2.37 -47.91
CA ASP A 95 -2.01 -1.05 -48.14
C ASP A 95 -3.07 0.05 -48.09
N ALA A 96 -4.29 -0.22 -48.55
CA ALA A 96 -5.41 0.71 -48.46
C ALA A 96 -5.78 1.00 -47.02
N LEU A 97 -5.80 -0.01 -46.17
CA LEU A 97 -6.03 0.16 -44.72
C LEU A 97 -4.83 0.80 -44.01
N TRP A 98 -3.62 0.37 -44.34
CA TRP A 98 -2.39 0.87 -43.74
C TRP A 98 -2.13 2.35 -43.99
N ARG A 99 -2.40 2.82 -45.23
CA ARG A 99 -2.22 4.20 -45.65
C ARG A 99 -3.45 5.06 -45.44
N HIS A 100 -4.51 4.50 -44.88
CA HIS A 100 -5.74 5.27 -44.67
C HIS A 100 -5.48 6.49 -43.76
N PRO A 101 -6.05 7.68 -44.10
CA PRO A 101 -5.81 8.90 -43.29
C PRO A 101 -6.17 8.82 -41.82
N CYS A 102 -7.06 7.87 -41.45
CA CYS A 102 -7.46 7.65 -40.06
C CYS A 102 -6.63 6.55 -39.36
N ALA A 103 -5.73 5.86 -40.07
CA ALA A 103 -4.85 4.86 -39.51
C ALA A 103 -3.77 5.56 -38.66
N GLN A 104 -3.74 5.27 -37.37
CA GLN A 104 -2.80 5.86 -36.42
C GLN A 104 -1.75 4.83 -35.99
N PRO A 105 -0.49 5.25 -35.81
CA PRO A 105 0.51 4.35 -35.22
C PRO A 105 0.08 3.92 -33.82
N LEU A 106 0.57 2.76 -33.38
CA LEU A 106 0.36 2.31 -32.03
C LEU A 106 0.91 3.37 -31.03
N ALA A 107 0.09 3.80 -30.10
CA ALA A 107 0.46 4.83 -29.16
C ALA A 107 1.64 4.41 -28.28
N ASP A 108 2.57 5.32 -28.01
CA ASP A 108 3.78 5.08 -27.22
C ASP A 108 3.48 4.50 -25.83
N PHE A 109 2.39 4.91 -25.19
CA PHE A 109 2.01 4.37 -23.89
C PHE A 109 1.69 2.87 -23.93
N VAL A 110 1.16 2.34 -25.08
CA VAL A 110 0.91 0.91 -25.25
C VAL A 110 2.24 0.17 -25.41
N VAL A 111 3.18 0.74 -26.15
CA VAL A 111 4.53 0.16 -26.29
C VAL A 111 5.24 0.09 -24.94
N GLU A 112 5.13 1.16 -24.14
CA GLU A 112 5.71 1.17 -22.78
C GLU A 112 4.99 0.20 -21.83
N ASP A 113 3.68 -0.02 -21.99
CA ASP A 113 2.94 -1.05 -21.26
C ASP A 113 3.45 -2.46 -21.57
N VAL A 114 3.68 -2.76 -22.84
CA VAL A 114 4.31 -4.03 -23.27
C VAL A 114 5.71 -4.15 -22.64
N GLY A 115 6.47 -3.05 -22.61
CA GLY A 115 7.79 -3.01 -21.99
C GLY A 115 7.74 -3.26 -20.47
N ARG A 116 6.72 -2.75 -19.78
CA ARG A 116 6.50 -3.05 -18.35
C ARG A 116 6.18 -4.52 -18.12
N CYS A 117 5.27 -5.09 -18.91
CA CYS A 117 4.96 -6.52 -18.87
C CYS A 117 6.21 -7.38 -19.14
N ALA A 118 7.09 -6.93 -20.04
CA ALA A 118 8.34 -7.60 -20.37
C ALA A 118 9.36 -7.60 -19.22
N ARG A 119 9.36 -6.53 -18.42
CA ARG A 119 10.24 -6.38 -17.25
C ARG A 119 9.66 -7.03 -15.98
N ARG A 120 8.41 -7.45 -16.01
CA ARG A 120 7.75 -8.11 -14.90
C ARG A 120 8.49 -9.39 -14.54
N GLN A 121 9.19 -9.37 -13.41
CA GLN A 121 9.80 -10.56 -12.86
C GLN A 121 8.71 -11.39 -12.20
N VAL A 122 8.58 -12.64 -12.63
CA VAL A 122 7.78 -13.60 -11.87
C VAL A 122 8.59 -13.97 -10.65
N VAL A 123 8.23 -13.41 -9.51
CA VAL A 123 8.82 -13.78 -8.23
C VAL A 123 8.35 -15.19 -7.89
N GLY A 124 9.18 -16.17 -8.18
CA GLY A 124 8.91 -17.59 -7.87
C GLY A 124 9.04 -17.92 -6.39
N ASP A 125 9.74 -17.08 -5.63
CA ASP A 125 10.00 -17.24 -4.21
C ASP A 125 9.91 -15.88 -3.50
N ILE A 126 9.08 -15.81 -2.46
CA ILE A 126 8.90 -14.63 -1.62
C ILE A 126 10.21 -14.23 -0.93
N ALA A 127 11.06 -15.19 -0.56
CA ALA A 127 12.34 -14.91 0.10
C ALA A 127 13.29 -14.14 -0.84
N GLN A 128 13.31 -14.50 -2.12
CA GLN A 128 14.08 -13.78 -3.14
C GLN A 128 13.59 -12.33 -3.28
N TRP A 129 12.28 -12.11 -3.38
CA TRP A 129 11.70 -10.76 -3.48
C TRP A 129 12.03 -9.88 -2.26
N ARG A 130 12.00 -10.46 -1.05
CA ARG A 130 12.35 -9.75 0.19
C ARG A 130 13.80 -9.26 0.22
N SER A 131 14.70 -9.95 -0.47
CA SER A 131 16.13 -9.61 -0.53
C SER A 131 16.47 -8.59 -1.63
N GLU A 132 15.54 -8.31 -2.53
CA GLU A 132 15.78 -7.38 -3.64
C GLU A 132 15.79 -5.92 -3.16
N PRO A 133 16.69 -5.06 -3.70
CA PRO A 133 16.78 -3.65 -3.33
C PRO A 133 15.49 -2.85 -3.62
N GLU A 134 14.73 -3.26 -4.65
CA GLU A 134 13.52 -2.60 -5.14
C GLU A 134 12.24 -3.37 -4.77
N ALA A 135 12.15 -3.84 -3.53
CA ALA A 135 10.96 -4.57 -3.06
C ALA A 135 9.63 -3.79 -3.24
N ALA A 136 9.69 -2.46 -3.32
CA ALA A 136 8.52 -1.61 -3.58
C ALA A 136 8.08 -1.55 -5.06
N ALA A 137 8.77 -2.24 -5.97
CA ALA A 137 8.42 -2.25 -7.41
C ALA A 137 6.99 -2.75 -7.68
N ALA A 138 6.42 -3.59 -6.80
CA ALA A 138 5.04 -4.05 -6.89
C ALA A 138 4.01 -2.89 -6.95
N VAL A 139 4.32 -1.73 -6.36
CA VAL A 139 3.47 -0.53 -6.42
C VAL A 139 3.30 -0.02 -7.84
N VAL A 140 4.35 -0.10 -8.67
CA VAL A 140 4.35 0.35 -10.07
C VAL A 140 3.41 -0.50 -10.93
N GLU A 141 3.18 -1.74 -10.54
CA GLU A 141 2.26 -2.66 -11.21
C GLU A 141 0.79 -2.44 -10.84
N ALA A 142 0.51 -1.70 -9.78
CA ALA A 142 -0.86 -1.44 -9.36
C ALA A 142 -1.63 -0.62 -10.42
N PRO A 143 -2.91 -0.95 -10.71
CA PRO A 143 -3.70 -0.27 -11.73
C PRO A 143 -3.78 1.26 -11.56
N VAL A 144 -3.82 1.74 -10.31
CA VAL A 144 -3.85 3.18 -10.01
C VAL A 144 -2.59 3.92 -10.48
N TYR A 145 -1.45 3.26 -10.47
CA TYR A 145 -0.18 3.85 -10.93
C TYR A 145 -0.13 4.03 -12.45
N ARG A 146 -0.86 3.21 -13.19
CA ARG A 146 -0.92 3.24 -14.66
C ARG A 146 -1.88 4.28 -15.23
N ARG A 147 -2.72 4.91 -14.39
CA ARG A 147 -3.61 5.98 -14.84
C ARG A 147 -2.80 7.26 -15.12
N ASP A 148 -3.30 8.10 -16.01
CA ASP A 148 -2.63 9.35 -16.44
C ASP A 148 -2.17 10.24 -15.27
N ALA A 149 -2.91 10.24 -14.16
CA ALA A 149 -2.55 10.98 -12.95
C ALA A 149 -1.49 10.27 -12.07
N GLY A 150 -1.32 8.95 -12.19
CA GLY A 150 -0.43 8.15 -11.35
C GLY A 150 -0.69 8.33 -9.85
N LEU A 151 0.33 8.07 -9.04
CA LEU A 151 0.33 8.40 -7.61
C LEU A 151 0.93 9.79 -7.40
N TRP A 152 0.29 10.58 -6.56
CA TRP A 152 0.85 11.86 -6.11
C TRP A 152 2.05 11.66 -5.20
N GLU A 153 2.97 12.61 -5.15
CA GLU A 153 4.21 12.50 -4.38
C GLU A 153 3.97 12.25 -2.88
N HIS A 154 2.94 12.86 -2.30
CA HIS A 154 2.60 12.61 -0.90
C HIS A 154 2.11 11.17 -0.65
N GLN A 155 1.44 10.54 -1.63
CA GLN A 155 1.00 9.16 -1.55
C GLN A 155 2.20 8.21 -1.61
N LYS A 156 3.12 8.45 -2.53
CA LYS A 156 4.39 7.71 -2.63
C LYS A 156 5.20 7.83 -1.35
N TYR A 157 5.28 9.05 -0.81
CA TYR A 157 5.99 9.31 0.45
C TYR A 157 5.44 8.48 1.60
N PHE A 158 4.10 8.49 1.82
CA PHE A 158 3.52 7.72 2.91
C PHE A 158 3.70 6.21 2.73
N VAL A 159 3.48 5.69 1.53
CA VAL A 159 3.65 4.26 1.23
C VAL A 159 5.09 3.83 1.50
N LYS A 160 6.07 4.62 1.04
CA LYS A 160 7.48 4.37 1.30
C LYS A 160 7.79 4.42 2.80
N LEU A 161 7.37 5.47 3.49
CA LEU A 161 7.56 5.64 4.94
C LEU A 161 7.02 4.44 5.72
N ALA A 162 5.78 4.04 5.44
CA ALA A 162 5.13 2.92 6.11
C ALA A 162 5.83 1.59 5.82
N PHE A 163 6.24 1.37 4.56
CA PHE A 163 6.90 0.12 4.19
C PHE A 163 8.33 0.03 4.74
N ASP A 164 9.11 1.11 4.70
CA ASP A 164 10.45 1.14 5.28
C ASP A 164 10.38 0.87 6.80
N ALA A 165 9.43 1.51 7.50
CA ALA A 165 9.20 1.25 8.92
C ALA A 165 8.73 -0.18 9.19
N HIS A 166 7.88 -0.76 8.33
CA HIS A 166 7.42 -2.15 8.44
C HIS A 166 8.58 -3.15 8.46
N ARG A 167 9.63 -2.87 7.71
CA ARG A 167 10.84 -3.71 7.63
C ARG A 167 11.72 -3.64 8.88
N THR A 168 11.54 -2.62 9.71
CA THR A 168 12.27 -2.49 10.99
C THR A 168 11.71 -3.43 12.07
N PRO A 169 12.45 -3.68 13.16
CA PRO A 169 11.98 -4.47 14.29
C PRO A 169 10.70 -3.93 14.95
N PHE A 170 10.44 -2.63 14.85
CA PHE A 170 9.27 -1.99 15.46
C PHE A 170 8.00 -2.10 14.61
N GLY A 171 8.15 -2.31 13.28
CA GLY A 171 7.04 -2.22 12.34
C GLY A 171 6.53 -0.78 12.14
N ALA A 172 5.62 -0.59 11.20
CA ALA A 172 5.02 0.71 10.94
C ALA A 172 3.94 1.05 12.00
N ARG A 173 4.01 2.26 12.55
CA ARG A 173 3.09 2.77 13.57
C ARG A 173 2.74 4.21 13.22
N TYR A 174 1.73 4.41 12.34
CA TYR A 174 1.40 5.73 11.80
C TYR A 174 -0.09 6.02 11.82
N VAL A 175 -0.41 7.30 12.04
CA VAL A 175 -1.71 7.89 11.72
C VAL A 175 -1.57 8.61 10.40
N LEU A 176 -2.38 8.25 9.41
CA LEU A 176 -2.55 8.99 8.16
C LEU A 176 -3.73 9.95 8.32
N ALA A 177 -3.43 11.22 8.55
CA ALA A 177 -4.39 12.26 8.88
C ALA A 177 -4.64 13.25 7.71
N ASP A 178 -4.44 12.80 6.48
CA ASP A 178 -4.67 13.60 5.27
C ASP A 178 -6.13 14.01 5.13
N MET A 179 -6.37 15.20 4.58
CA MET A 179 -7.72 15.71 4.32
C MET A 179 -8.52 14.76 3.42
N VAL A 180 -9.84 14.88 3.46
CA VAL A 180 -10.74 14.13 2.58
C VAL A 180 -10.39 14.39 1.11
N GLY A 181 -10.37 13.34 0.29
CA GLY A 181 -10.08 13.42 -1.14
C GLY A 181 -8.59 13.37 -1.51
N LEU A 182 -7.67 13.20 -0.56
CA LEU A 182 -6.23 12.99 -0.83
C LEU A 182 -5.85 11.51 -1.01
N GLY A 183 -6.84 10.62 -1.17
CA GLY A 183 -6.61 9.22 -1.49
C GLY A 183 -6.04 8.38 -0.34
N LYS A 184 -6.53 8.55 0.88
CA LYS A 184 -6.12 7.75 2.04
C LYS A 184 -6.27 6.25 1.82
N THR A 185 -7.39 5.81 1.24
CA THR A 185 -7.65 4.40 0.93
C THR A 185 -6.56 3.83 0.02
N VAL A 186 -6.16 4.57 -1.02
CA VAL A 186 -5.09 4.18 -1.94
C VAL A 186 -3.75 4.05 -1.20
N GLN A 187 -3.40 5.02 -0.36
CA GLN A 187 -2.15 5.00 0.41
C GLN A 187 -2.09 3.82 1.38
N LEU A 188 -3.17 3.62 2.16
CA LEU A 188 -3.27 2.52 3.12
C LEU A 188 -3.32 1.17 2.41
N GLY A 189 -4.07 1.07 1.29
CA GLY A 189 -4.16 -0.14 0.49
C GLY A 189 -2.85 -0.54 -0.16
N LEU A 190 -2.08 0.41 -0.70
CA LEU A 190 -0.75 0.14 -1.25
C LEU A 190 0.25 -0.28 -0.17
N ALA A 191 0.22 0.36 1.00
CA ALA A 191 1.02 -0.09 2.14
C ALA A 191 0.65 -1.53 2.54
N ALA A 192 -0.65 -1.85 2.58
CA ALA A 192 -1.14 -3.20 2.84
C ALA A 192 -0.66 -4.22 1.80
N LEU A 193 -0.67 -3.86 0.51
CA LEU A 193 -0.17 -4.69 -0.58
C LEU A 193 1.30 -5.07 -0.35
N LEU A 194 2.15 -4.07 -0.12
CA LEU A 194 3.58 -4.31 0.11
C LEU A 194 3.83 -5.16 1.37
N MET A 195 3.10 -4.87 2.46
CA MET A 195 3.22 -5.61 3.71
C MET A 195 2.70 -7.04 3.58
N ALA A 196 1.61 -7.27 2.83
CA ALA A 196 1.10 -8.60 2.55
C ALA A 196 2.06 -9.44 1.69
N LEU A 197 2.76 -8.81 0.75
CA LEU A 197 3.79 -9.47 -0.05
C LEU A 197 5.05 -9.75 0.76
N TRP A 198 5.42 -8.84 1.66
CA TRP A 198 6.62 -8.98 2.49
C TRP A 198 6.50 -10.08 3.54
N GLY A 199 5.36 -10.14 4.25
CA GLY A 199 5.15 -11.01 5.40
C GLY A 199 4.39 -12.29 5.07
N ASP A 200 4.12 -13.12 6.10
CA ASP A 200 3.37 -14.39 6.00
C ASP A 200 1.98 -14.29 6.61
N LYS A 201 1.77 -13.29 7.47
CA LYS A 201 0.55 -13.15 8.24
C LYS A 201 -0.53 -12.39 7.45
N PRO A 202 -1.81 -12.53 7.81
CA PRO A 202 -2.89 -11.81 7.16
C PRO A 202 -2.82 -10.30 7.43
N VAL A 203 -3.47 -9.54 6.56
CA VAL A 203 -3.77 -8.12 6.73
C VAL A 203 -5.25 -7.97 7.06
N LEU A 204 -5.56 -7.12 8.05
CA LEU A 204 -6.91 -6.82 8.48
C LEU A 204 -7.24 -5.36 8.25
N VAL A 205 -8.33 -5.09 7.54
CA VAL A 205 -8.89 -3.74 7.37
C VAL A 205 -10.15 -3.61 8.22
N LEU A 206 -10.15 -2.65 9.13
CA LEU A 206 -11.28 -2.29 9.98
C LEU A 206 -11.85 -0.96 9.50
N CYS A 207 -13.05 -0.98 8.93
CA CYS A 207 -13.68 0.21 8.36
C CYS A 207 -15.13 0.39 8.88
N PRO A 208 -15.74 1.58 8.68
CA PRO A 208 -17.17 1.76 8.93
C PRO A 208 -18.02 0.75 8.18
N PRO A 209 -19.19 0.35 8.73
CA PRO A 209 -20.06 -0.67 8.11
C PRO A 209 -20.43 -0.36 6.67
N THR A 210 -20.65 0.91 6.35
CA THR A 210 -21.06 1.39 5.02
C THR A 210 -19.93 1.37 3.99
N LEU A 211 -18.68 1.29 4.41
CA LEU A 211 -17.50 1.39 3.52
C LEU A 211 -16.88 0.03 3.19
N ARG A 212 -17.37 -1.08 3.73
CA ARG A 212 -16.76 -2.41 3.53
C ARG A 212 -16.60 -2.79 2.05
N TRP A 213 -17.70 -2.70 1.31
CA TRP A 213 -17.72 -3.05 -0.11
C TRP A 213 -16.98 -2.05 -0.98
N GLN A 214 -17.00 -0.76 -0.61
CA GLN A 214 -16.20 0.25 -1.27
C GLN A 214 -14.70 -0.03 -1.11
N TRP A 215 -14.26 -0.42 0.10
CA TRP A 215 -12.88 -0.83 0.34
C TRP A 215 -12.47 -1.99 -0.57
N GLN A 216 -13.32 -3.04 -0.67
CA GLN A 216 -13.05 -4.17 -1.56
C GLN A 216 -12.96 -3.76 -3.03
N ASP A 217 -13.91 -2.96 -3.49
CA ASP A 217 -13.93 -2.46 -4.87
C ASP A 217 -12.69 -1.61 -5.18
N GLU A 218 -12.31 -0.69 -4.29
CA GLU A 218 -11.11 0.12 -4.45
C GLU A 218 -9.83 -0.73 -4.43
N LEU A 219 -9.72 -1.72 -3.55
CA LEU A 219 -8.59 -2.65 -3.52
C LEU A 219 -8.49 -3.45 -4.83
N LYS A 220 -9.61 -3.94 -5.36
CA LYS A 220 -9.67 -4.67 -6.62
C LYS A 220 -9.36 -3.77 -7.81
N THR A 221 -10.09 -2.66 -7.95
CA THR A 221 -10.08 -1.85 -9.19
C THR A 221 -8.89 -0.90 -9.28
N LEU A 222 -8.42 -0.36 -8.16
CA LEU A 222 -7.30 0.58 -8.12
C LEU A 222 -5.96 -0.11 -7.89
N LEU A 223 -5.94 -1.18 -7.10
CA LEU A 223 -4.69 -1.80 -6.65
C LEU A 223 -4.48 -3.21 -7.18
N GLY A 224 -5.51 -3.86 -7.73
CA GLY A 224 -5.43 -5.26 -8.14
C GLY A 224 -5.19 -6.20 -6.96
N LEU A 225 -5.60 -5.81 -5.75
CA LEU A 225 -5.36 -6.53 -4.51
C LEU A 225 -6.57 -7.41 -4.14
N PRO A 226 -6.45 -8.75 -4.19
CA PRO A 226 -7.51 -9.66 -3.78
C PRO A 226 -7.82 -9.49 -2.29
N SER A 227 -9.11 -9.40 -1.97
CA SER A 227 -9.58 -9.23 -0.60
C SER A 227 -10.93 -9.90 -0.36
N ALA A 228 -11.28 -10.13 0.89
CA ALA A 228 -12.59 -10.64 1.25
C ALA A 228 -13.26 -9.77 2.32
N VAL A 229 -14.57 -9.61 2.22
CA VAL A 229 -15.41 -8.86 3.16
C VAL A 229 -16.16 -9.82 4.07
N TRP A 230 -16.11 -9.58 5.38
CA TRP A 230 -16.98 -10.24 6.35
C TRP A 230 -18.33 -9.51 6.42
N ASP A 231 -19.41 -10.18 6.05
CA ASP A 231 -20.74 -9.56 6.06
C ASP A 231 -21.51 -9.73 7.40
N GLY A 232 -21.05 -10.62 8.24
CA GLY A 232 -21.62 -10.99 9.53
C GLY A 232 -21.72 -12.50 9.73
N ASP A 233 -21.90 -13.24 8.64
CA ASP A 233 -22.06 -14.69 8.66
C ASP A 233 -21.07 -15.41 7.74
N SER A 234 -20.67 -14.77 6.65
CA SER A 234 -19.83 -15.34 5.60
C SER A 234 -18.75 -14.38 5.15
N TRP A 235 -17.70 -14.93 4.55
CA TRP A 235 -16.73 -14.18 3.78
C TRP A 235 -17.14 -14.11 2.32
N TRP A 236 -17.06 -12.92 1.71
CA TRP A 236 -17.28 -12.69 0.29
C TRP A 236 -15.99 -12.20 -0.35
N ASP A 237 -15.49 -12.94 -1.32
CA ASP A 237 -14.26 -12.52 -2.02
C ASP A 237 -14.53 -11.49 -3.13
N GLU A 238 -13.47 -10.99 -3.73
CA GLU A 238 -13.53 -9.96 -4.77
C GLU A 238 -14.18 -10.42 -6.09
N ASN A 239 -14.45 -11.70 -6.23
CA ASN A 239 -15.16 -12.28 -7.37
C ASN A 239 -16.64 -12.59 -7.05
N GLU A 240 -17.13 -12.02 -5.96
CA GLU A 240 -18.50 -12.22 -5.47
C GLU A 240 -18.80 -13.68 -5.11
N VAL A 241 -17.77 -14.46 -4.76
CA VAL A 241 -17.92 -15.84 -4.29
C VAL A 241 -18.11 -15.82 -2.78
N GLU A 242 -19.22 -16.41 -2.34
CA GLU A 242 -19.49 -16.63 -0.92
C GLU A 242 -18.69 -17.84 -0.41
N HIS A 243 -18.03 -17.64 0.73
CA HIS A 243 -17.35 -18.69 1.48
C HIS A 243 -18.12 -18.92 2.78
N PRO A 244 -19.17 -19.76 2.75
CA PRO A 244 -20.09 -19.93 3.86
C PRO A 244 -19.43 -20.62 5.04
N GLY A 245 -19.95 -20.37 6.22
CA GLY A 245 -19.50 -21.00 7.44
C GLY A 245 -20.53 -20.81 8.54
N ALA A 246 -20.48 -21.65 9.54
CA ALA A 246 -21.30 -21.52 10.73
C ALA A 246 -20.45 -21.11 11.93
N GLY A 247 -20.96 -20.16 12.73
CA GLY A 247 -20.36 -19.73 13.97
C GLY A 247 -19.34 -18.56 13.85
N PRO A 248 -19.11 -17.85 14.97
CA PRO A 248 -18.25 -16.65 15.02
C PRO A 248 -16.78 -16.94 14.75
N GLU A 249 -16.30 -18.19 14.94
CA GLU A 249 -14.94 -18.59 14.66
C GLU A 249 -14.57 -18.49 13.17
N ARG A 250 -15.56 -18.49 12.30
CA ARG A 250 -15.35 -18.41 10.84
C ARG A 250 -14.76 -17.10 10.38
N ILE A 251 -14.92 -16.03 11.14
CA ILE A 251 -14.21 -14.77 10.87
C ILE A 251 -12.70 -14.97 10.83
N GLY A 252 -12.20 -15.93 11.59
CA GLY A 252 -10.81 -16.34 11.55
C GLY A 252 -10.36 -17.03 10.27
N SER A 253 -11.27 -17.50 9.41
CA SER A 253 -10.96 -18.31 8.21
C SER A 253 -11.12 -17.49 6.92
N CYS A 254 -10.60 -16.26 6.89
CA CYS A 254 -10.62 -15.42 5.69
C CYS A 254 -9.99 -16.16 4.49
N PRO A 255 -10.70 -16.24 3.34
CA PRO A 255 -10.20 -16.94 2.14
C PRO A 255 -9.11 -16.15 1.40
N ARG A 256 -8.89 -14.89 1.77
CA ARG A 256 -7.91 -14.00 1.18
C ARG A 256 -6.90 -13.54 2.22
N ARG A 257 -5.75 -13.10 1.72
CA ARG A 257 -4.70 -12.51 2.56
C ARG A 257 -5.15 -11.21 3.24
N VAL A 258 -6.04 -10.45 2.60
CA VAL A 258 -6.61 -9.21 3.11
C VAL A 258 -8.08 -9.45 3.45
N GLY A 259 -8.39 -9.32 4.74
CA GLY A 259 -9.76 -9.38 5.26
C GLY A 259 -10.27 -8.00 5.62
N ILE A 260 -11.51 -7.71 5.24
CA ILE A 260 -12.20 -6.44 5.52
C ILE A 260 -13.34 -6.71 6.48
N VAL A 261 -13.32 -6.07 7.65
CA VAL A 261 -14.28 -6.28 8.73
C VAL A 261 -14.86 -4.94 9.18
N SER A 262 -16.15 -4.95 9.54
CA SER A 262 -16.84 -3.77 10.05
C SER A 262 -16.43 -3.42 11.48
N GLN A 263 -16.11 -2.16 11.74
CA GLN A 263 -15.96 -1.63 13.11
C GLN A 263 -17.23 -1.77 13.96
N GLY A 264 -18.41 -1.82 13.33
CA GLY A 264 -19.67 -2.00 14.03
C GLY A 264 -19.76 -3.29 14.85
N LEU A 265 -19.08 -4.34 14.39
CA LEU A 265 -18.92 -5.61 15.08
C LEU A 265 -18.10 -5.44 16.38
N LEU A 266 -17.02 -4.68 16.32
CA LEU A 266 -16.14 -4.40 17.45
C LEU A 266 -16.79 -3.51 18.50
N VAL A 267 -17.59 -2.54 18.08
CA VAL A 267 -18.34 -1.64 18.97
C VAL A 267 -19.37 -2.40 19.80
N ARG A 268 -19.98 -3.43 19.22
CA ARG A 268 -20.96 -4.29 19.91
C ARG A 268 -20.32 -5.30 20.86
N GLY A 269 -19.02 -5.58 20.71
CA GLY A 269 -18.31 -6.57 21.52
C GLY A 269 -18.76 -7.99 21.23
N SER A 270 -18.94 -8.31 19.96
CA SER A 270 -19.41 -9.61 19.49
C SER A 270 -18.37 -10.73 19.71
N ALA A 271 -18.79 -11.98 19.63
CA ALA A 271 -17.94 -13.15 19.84
C ALA A 271 -16.79 -13.24 18.81
N GLU A 272 -17.01 -12.73 17.61
CA GLU A 272 -15.99 -12.66 16.55
C GLU A 272 -14.75 -11.87 16.96
N CYS A 273 -14.88 -10.91 17.88
CA CYS A 273 -13.77 -10.13 18.40
C CYS A 273 -12.68 -11.02 19.03
N GLU A 274 -13.07 -12.08 19.74
CA GLU A 274 -12.11 -13.01 20.37
C GLU A 274 -11.33 -13.78 19.31
N HIS A 275 -11.99 -14.20 18.24
CA HIS A 275 -11.35 -14.93 17.14
C HIS A 275 -10.40 -14.03 16.33
N LEU A 276 -10.72 -12.75 16.14
CA LEU A 276 -9.81 -11.78 15.56
C LEU A 276 -8.60 -11.54 16.46
N LEU A 277 -8.81 -11.44 17.78
CA LEU A 277 -7.73 -11.25 18.77
C LEU A 277 -6.87 -12.51 18.98
N ALA A 278 -7.33 -13.67 18.57
CA ALA A 278 -6.55 -14.91 18.67
C ALA A 278 -5.45 -15.05 17.61
N ARG A 279 -5.44 -14.15 16.61
CA ARG A 279 -4.48 -14.18 15.49
C ARG A 279 -3.45 -13.07 15.57
N ASP A 280 -2.31 -13.33 14.93
CA ASP A 280 -1.30 -12.32 14.64
C ASP A 280 -1.48 -11.82 13.20
N TYR A 281 -1.15 -10.53 12.98
CA TYR A 281 -1.32 -9.86 11.70
C TYR A 281 -0.01 -9.25 11.21
N GLU A 282 0.16 -9.23 9.89
CA GLU A 282 1.24 -8.48 9.27
C GLU A 282 0.94 -6.97 9.35
N CYS A 283 -0.30 -6.61 9.07
CA CYS A 283 -0.76 -5.23 9.19
C CYS A 283 -2.24 -5.19 9.62
N VAL A 284 -2.57 -4.26 10.48
CA VAL A 284 -3.96 -3.87 10.76
C VAL A 284 -4.14 -2.42 10.31
N ILE A 285 -5.14 -2.19 9.48
CA ILE A 285 -5.56 -0.86 9.02
C ILE A 285 -6.88 -0.52 9.69
N VAL A 286 -6.98 0.68 10.23
CA VAL A 286 -8.22 1.20 10.83
C VAL A 286 -8.62 2.48 10.10
N ASP A 287 -9.68 2.41 9.31
CA ASP A 287 -10.23 3.60 8.68
C ASP A 287 -11.16 4.35 9.65
N GLU A 288 -11.26 5.67 9.50
CA GLU A 288 -11.97 6.55 10.45
C GLU A 288 -11.59 6.30 11.92
N ALA A 289 -10.29 6.21 12.16
CA ALA A 289 -9.71 5.83 13.46
C ALA A 289 -10.03 6.79 14.61
N HIS A 290 -10.44 8.04 14.32
CA HIS A 290 -10.92 9.00 15.35
C HIS A 290 -12.12 8.48 16.15
N ARG A 291 -12.80 7.44 15.67
CA ARG A 291 -13.89 6.77 16.41
C ARG A 291 -13.38 5.98 17.62
N ALA A 292 -12.10 5.62 17.65
CA ALA A 292 -11.44 4.95 18.76
C ALA A 292 -10.91 5.99 19.76
N ARG A 293 -11.71 6.35 20.74
CA ARG A 293 -11.42 7.43 21.68
C ARG A 293 -11.93 7.16 23.08
N ARG A 294 -11.45 7.92 24.04
CA ARG A 294 -12.03 7.94 25.38
C ARG A 294 -13.36 8.69 25.38
N ARG A 295 -14.28 8.22 26.20
CA ARG A 295 -15.54 8.89 26.55
C ARG A 295 -15.30 9.81 27.74
N ASN A 296 -16.28 10.64 28.04
CA ASN A 296 -16.31 11.52 29.24
C ASN A 296 -15.19 12.57 29.23
N LEU A 297 -14.86 13.13 28.07
CA LEU A 297 -13.88 14.21 27.89
C LEU A 297 -14.53 15.57 27.59
N GLY A 298 -15.87 15.62 27.45
CA GLY A 298 -16.60 16.84 27.08
C GLY A 298 -16.98 17.71 28.30
N PRO A 299 -17.45 18.94 28.03
CA PRO A 299 -18.01 19.81 29.09
C PRO A 299 -19.14 19.11 29.83
N GLY A 300 -19.15 19.21 31.17
CA GLY A 300 -20.11 18.54 32.04
C GLY A 300 -19.70 17.15 32.51
N CYS A 301 -18.58 16.61 32.04
CA CYS A 301 -18.04 15.32 32.49
C CYS A 301 -16.77 15.44 33.33
N GLU A 302 -16.48 16.64 33.90
CA GLU A 302 -15.23 16.92 34.61
C GLU A 302 -15.03 16.03 35.85
N HIS A 303 -16.12 15.46 36.37
CA HIS A 303 -16.11 14.55 37.53
C HIS A 303 -16.08 13.07 37.12
N GLU A 304 -16.19 12.76 35.84
CA GLU A 304 -16.17 11.41 35.34
C GLU A 304 -14.76 10.98 34.92
N LYS A 305 -14.41 9.73 35.18
CA LYS A 305 -13.14 9.18 34.73
C LYS A 305 -13.20 8.92 33.23
N PRO A 306 -12.25 9.44 32.43
CA PRO A 306 -12.16 9.09 31.01
C PRO A 306 -12.01 7.59 30.80
N GLU A 307 -12.89 6.98 30.00
CA GLU A 307 -12.87 5.56 29.71
C GLU A 307 -12.76 5.28 28.21
N PRO A 308 -11.91 4.32 27.79
CA PRO A 308 -11.85 3.91 26.39
C PRO A 308 -13.18 3.29 25.94
N ASN A 309 -13.65 3.64 24.74
CA ASN A 309 -14.77 2.96 24.12
C ASN A 309 -14.38 1.55 23.66
N ASN A 310 -15.37 0.75 23.24
CA ASN A 310 -15.13 -0.66 22.85
C ASN A 310 -14.15 -0.79 21.67
N LEU A 311 -14.23 0.11 20.70
CA LEU A 311 -13.29 0.10 19.56
C LEU A 311 -11.85 0.36 20.04
N MET A 312 -11.64 1.36 20.91
CA MET A 312 -10.33 1.63 21.48
C MET A 312 -9.80 0.45 22.30
N ARG A 313 -10.65 -0.15 23.16
CA ARG A 313 -10.29 -1.36 23.93
C ARG A 313 -9.88 -2.53 23.03
N PHE A 314 -10.59 -2.73 21.92
CA PHE A 314 -10.21 -3.75 20.95
C PHE A 314 -8.87 -3.44 20.29
N LEU A 315 -8.65 -2.19 19.86
CA LEU A 315 -7.39 -1.77 19.24
C LEU A 315 -6.21 -1.87 20.20
N GLU A 316 -6.39 -1.56 21.48
CA GLU A 316 -5.35 -1.76 22.51
C GLU A 316 -4.93 -3.23 22.63
N LYS A 317 -5.85 -4.18 22.43
CA LYS A 317 -5.57 -5.63 22.50
C LYS A 317 -4.95 -6.17 21.23
N ILE A 318 -5.36 -5.70 20.03
CA ILE A 318 -4.85 -6.20 18.76
C ILE A 318 -3.50 -5.58 18.38
N ALA A 319 -3.21 -4.36 18.84
CA ALA A 319 -1.97 -3.65 18.51
C ALA A 319 -0.68 -4.43 18.85
N PRO A 320 -0.56 -5.12 20.00
CA PRO A 320 0.61 -5.96 20.29
C PRO A 320 0.73 -7.19 19.36
N ARG A 321 -0.37 -7.65 18.78
CA ARG A 321 -0.46 -8.81 17.90
C ARG A 321 -0.24 -8.50 16.43
N THR A 322 0.00 -7.25 16.10
CA THR A 322 0.26 -6.83 14.73
C THR A 322 1.67 -6.26 14.58
N ARG A 323 2.34 -6.66 13.48
CA ARG A 323 3.64 -6.08 13.14
C ARG A 323 3.50 -4.59 12.83
N SER A 324 2.56 -4.21 11.99
CA SER A 324 2.26 -2.82 11.63
C SER A 324 0.83 -2.44 11.92
N LEU A 325 0.62 -1.21 12.38
CA LEU A 325 -0.69 -0.63 12.65
C LEU A 325 -0.80 0.74 11.99
N LEU A 326 -1.73 0.88 11.05
CA LEU A 326 -1.97 2.10 10.30
C LEU A 326 -3.37 2.62 10.61
N LEU A 327 -3.46 3.84 11.10
CA LEU A 327 -4.71 4.49 11.48
C LEU A 327 -5.05 5.60 10.47
N GLY A 328 -6.11 5.45 9.70
CA GLY A 328 -6.60 6.45 8.74
C GLY A 328 -7.69 7.34 9.35
N THR A 329 -7.56 8.65 9.24
CA THR A 329 -8.61 9.60 9.62
C THR A 329 -8.44 10.92 8.89
N ALA A 330 -9.53 11.63 8.61
CA ALA A 330 -9.45 13.00 8.12
C ALA A 330 -9.40 14.03 9.28
N THR A 331 -9.82 13.64 10.46
CA THR A 331 -9.98 14.50 11.64
C THR A 331 -9.35 13.85 12.87
N PRO A 332 -8.02 13.94 13.02
CA PRO A 332 -7.32 13.34 14.17
C PRO A 332 -7.73 13.99 15.51
N MET A 333 -8.25 15.19 15.45
CA MET A 333 -8.82 15.94 16.57
C MET A 333 -10.18 16.50 16.15
N GLN A 334 -11.25 16.13 16.84
CA GLN A 334 -12.58 16.66 16.61
C GLN A 334 -12.96 17.69 17.69
N MET A 335 -12.74 17.37 18.95
CA MET A 335 -13.17 18.18 20.08
C MET A 335 -12.05 18.51 21.06
N ASN A 336 -11.07 17.61 21.23
CA ASN A 336 -10.04 17.74 22.24
C ASN A 336 -8.67 17.27 21.70
N PRO A 337 -7.58 18.03 21.94
CA PRO A 337 -6.22 17.60 21.55
C PRO A 337 -5.81 16.22 22.08
N VAL A 338 -6.42 15.78 23.17
CA VAL A 338 -6.19 14.47 23.77
C VAL A 338 -6.61 13.33 22.82
N GLU A 339 -7.51 13.57 21.87
CA GLU A 339 -7.91 12.56 20.89
C GLU A 339 -6.73 12.15 19.96
N ALA A 340 -5.85 13.10 19.62
CA ALA A 340 -4.62 12.79 18.89
C ALA A 340 -3.66 11.95 19.75
N TRP A 341 -3.58 12.23 21.03
CA TRP A 341 -2.81 11.42 21.97
C TRP A 341 -3.39 10.01 22.12
N ASP A 342 -4.72 9.84 22.11
CA ASP A 342 -5.38 8.53 22.14
C ASP A 342 -4.98 7.65 20.94
N LEU A 343 -4.83 8.24 19.75
CA LEU A 343 -4.32 7.52 18.57
C LEU A 343 -2.87 7.07 18.77
N LEU A 344 -2.01 7.93 19.31
CA LEU A 344 -0.62 7.55 19.65
C LEU A 344 -0.58 6.50 20.76
N TRP A 345 -1.47 6.57 21.73
CA TRP A 345 -1.60 5.56 22.77
C TRP A 345 -1.89 4.18 22.18
N ILE A 346 -2.85 4.08 21.24
CA ILE A 346 -3.16 2.84 20.53
C ILE A 346 -1.93 2.33 19.77
N LEU A 347 -1.24 3.20 19.03
CA LEU A 347 -0.03 2.84 18.29
C LEU A 347 1.09 2.35 19.21
N SER A 348 1.19 2.86 20.43
CA SER A 348 2.24 2.53 21.39
C SER A 348 2.06 1.16 22.04
N ARG A 349 0.88 0.54 21.90
CA ARG A 349 0.63 -0.76 22.56
C ARG A 349 1.54 -1.85 21.98
N GLY A 350 2.40 -2.40 22.84
CA GLY A 350 3.41 -3.38 22.45
C GLY A 350 4.61 -2.80 21.66
N ARG A 351 4.75 -1.47 21.61
CA ARG A 351 5.87 -0.79 20.91
C ARG A 351 6.34 0.43 21.67
N GLU A 352 7.58 0.39 22.15
CA GLU A 352 8.18 1.49 22.94
C GLU A 352 8.66 2.67 22.08
N ASN A 353 8.81 2.50 20.78
CA ASN A 353 9.29 3.55 19.86
C ASN A 353 8.28 4.69 19.65
N VAL A 354 7.00 4.52 20.04
CA VAL A 354 5.96 5.55 19.87
C VAL A 354 5.91 6.50 21.05
N LEU A 355 5.56 6.01 22.24
CA LEU A 355 5.43 6.83 23.47
C LEU A 355 6.40 6.41 24.58
N GLY A 356 7.39 5.59 24.27
CA GLY A 356 8.31 5.06 25.25
C GLY A 356 7.77 3.88 26.05
N ASN A 357 8.49 3.48 27.09
CA ASN A 357 8.07 2.45 28.04
C ASN A 357 7.08 3.01 29.09
N ASP A 358 6.68 2.19 30.05
CA ASP A 358 5.66 2.58 31.05
C ASP A 358 6.03 3.77 31.93
N TYR A 359 7.31 4.13 32.00
CA TYR A 359 7.81 5.26 32.79
C TYR A 359 7.94 6.56 31.97
N ALA A 360 7.68 6.53 30.68
CA ALA A 360 7.87 7.67 29.78
C ALA A 360 6.95 8.85 30.14
N GLN A 361 7.48 10.06 30.05
CA GLN A 361 6.70 11.28 30.23
C GLN A 361 5.64 11.45 29.13
N TRP A 362 5.93 10.99 27.91
CA TRP A 362 5.01 11.00 26.77
C TRP A 362 3.74 10.17 26.97
N ARG A 363 3.73 9.23 27.93
CA ARG A 363 2.54 8.45 28.31
C ARG A 363 1.58 9.22 29.24
N LYS A 364 1.96 10.40 29.69
CA LYS A 364 1.14 11.29 30.48
C LYS A 364 0.48 12.33 29.58
N PRO A 365 -0.80 12.19 29.20
CA PRO A 365 -1.41 13.02 28.14
C PRO A 365 -1.35 14.51 28.47
N VAL A 366 -1.60 14.89 29.72
CA VAL A 366 -1.60 16.30 30.16
C VAL A 366 -0.20 16.90 29.98
N ALA A 367 0.83 16.25 30.49
CA ALA A 367 2.21 16.73 30.39
C ALA A 367 2.71 16.74 28.94
N ALA A 368 2.41 15.69 28.15
CA ALA A 368 2.81 15.60 26.74
C ALA A 368 2.19 16.74 25.92
N LEU A 369 0.88 16.99 26.10
CA LEU A 369 0.19 18.07 25.38
C LEU A 369 0.65 19.45 25.85
N ALA A 370 0.88 19.65 27.16
CA ALA A 370 1.39 20.91 27.66
C ALA A 370 2.75 21.27 27.07
N LEU A 371 3.65 20.30 26.98
CA LEU A 371 4.96 20.49 26.34
C LEU A 371 4.84 20.82 24.83
N VAL A 372 4.04 20.04 24.09
CA VAL A 372 3.91 20.20 22.62
C VAL A 372 3.18 21.50 22.24
N ASN A 373 2.18 21.91 23.03
CA ASN A 373 1.44 23.16 22.80
C ASN A 373 2.15 24.40 23.35
N GLY A 374 3.30 24.23 24.02
CA GLY A 374 4.03 25.33 24.62
C GLY A 374 3.39 25.93 25.89
N ALA A 375 2.39 25.23 26.48
CA ALA A 375 1.78 25.64 27.72
C ALA A 375 2.72 25.49 28.92
N GLU A 376 3.62 24.51 28.86
CA GLU A 376 4.70 24.32 29.81
C GLU A 376 6.04 24.31 29.04
N PRO A 377 7.05 25.06 29.49
CA PRO A 377 8.38 25.05 28.89
C PRO A 377 9.09 23.72 29.17
N PRO A 378 10.05 23.32 28.33
CA PRO A 378 10.93 22.18 28.61
C PRO A 378 11.63 22.33 29.98
N PRO A 379 11.75 21.25 30.75
CA PRO A 379 12.42 21.30 32.07
C PRO A 379 13.83 21.90 32.00
N GLU A 380 14.19 22.81 32.91
CA GLU A 380 15.54 23.34 33.01
C GLU A 380 16.52 22.32 33.59
N ASP A 381 16.06 21.46 34.49
CA ASP A 381 16.84 20.36 35.05
C ASP A 381 17.22 19.36 33.96
N GLU A 382 18.51 19.07 33.86
CA GLU A 382 19.07 18.22 32.76
C GLU A 382 18.57 16.78 32.84
N MET A 383 18.43 16.22 34.04
CA MET A 383 17.99 14.85 34.23
C MET A 383 16.48 14.71 33.92
N LYS A 384 15.67 15.70 34.33
CA LYS A 384 14.25 15.73 33.99
C LYS A 384 14.06 15.91 32.48
N TRP A 385 14.88 16.74 31.84
CA TRP A 385 14.87 16.89 30.39
C TRP A 385 15.29 15.61 29.67
N TRP A 386 16.32 14.94 30.19
CA TRP A 386 16.77 13.66 29.66
C TRP A 386 15.66 12.62 29.60
N GLU A 387 14.76 12.57 30.59
CA GLU A 387 13.61 11.67 30.60
C GLU A 387 12.66 11.88 29.40
N TRP A 388 12.54 13.10 28.90
CA TRP A 388 11.77 13.40 27.69
C TRP A 388 12.49 12.97 26.41
N VAL A 389 13.79 13.13 26.36
CA VAL A 389 14.60 12.84 25.16
C VAL A 389 14.84 11.34 24.97
N ARG A 390 15.16 10.64 26.06
CA ARG A 390 15.59 9.24 26.03
C ARG A 390 14.48 8.22 25.87
N ASN A 391 13.24 8.57 26.16
CA ASN A 391 12.14 7.62 26.34
C ASN A 391 10.85 8.08 25.65
N PRO A 392 10.69 7.84 24.34
CA PRO A 392 11.63 7.14 23.45
C PRO A 392 12.69 8.08 22.84
N LEU A 393 13.90 7.56 22.66
CA LEU A 393 14.93 8.23 21.87
C LEU A 393 14.62 8.02 20.38
N ALA A 394 14.55 9.11 19.62
CA ALA A 394 14.25 9.07 18.20
C ALA A 394 15.23 8.18 17.42
N PRO A 395 14.80 7.56 16.29
CA PRO A 395 15.68 6.79 15.43
C PRO A 395 16.75 7.67 14.78
N ALA A 396 17.87 7.07 14.39
CA ALA A 396 18.96 7.79 13.72
C ALA A 396 18.49 8.50 12.44
N ALA A 397 17.57 7.88 11.70
CA ALA A 397 17.04 8.42 10.45
C ALA A 397 16.20 9.71 10.62
N GLU A 398 15.76 10.05 11.83
CA GLU A 398 15.04 11.29 12.12
C GLU A 398 15.96 12.52 11.94
N ASP A 399 17.13 12.48 12.54
CA ASP A 399 18.25 13.41 12.35
C ASP A 399 19.55 12.69 12.69
N GLU A 400 20.33 12.33 11.66
CA GLU A 400 21.57 11.59 11.83
C GLU A 400 22.64 12.38 12.62
N ARG A 401 22.64 13.71 12.51
CA ARG A 401 23.61 14.56 13.21
C ARG A 401 23.31 14.71 14.71
N VAL A 402 22.06 14.52 15.08
CA VAL A 402 21.63 14.61 16.48
C VAL A 402 21.40 13.21 17.04
N PHE A 403 20.35 12.53 16.57
CA PHE A 403 19.96 11.23 17.15
C PHE A 403 20.88 10.10 16.73
N GLY A 404 21.40 10.11 15.48
CA GLY A 404 22.38 9.12 15.05
C GLY A 404 23.66 9.17 15.88
N VAL A 405 24.17 10.38 16.17
CA VAL A 405 25.34 10.55 17.05
C VAL A 405 25.04 10.11 18.48
N LEU A 406 23.92 10.56 19.08
CA LEU A 406 23.53 10.18 20.43
C LEU A 406 23.38 8.67 20.59
N ARG A 407 22.72 7.99 19.63
CA ARG A 407 22.54 6.54 19.64
C ARG A 407 23.88 5.80 19.62
N ARG A 408 24.82 6.24 18.79
CA ARG A 408 26.19 5.66 18.76
C ARG A 408 26.94 5.88 20.06
N SER A 409 26.91 7.09 20.62
CA SER A 409 27.55 7.40 21.91
C SER A 409 26.98 6.57 23.07
N LEU A 410 25.70 6.24 23.00
CA LEU A 410 25.01 5.42 23.99
C LEU A 410 25.14 3.91 23.75
N GLY A 411 25.69 3.50 22.60
CA GLY A 411 25.78 2.10 22.20
C GLY A 411 24.42 1.45 21.96
N LEU A 412 23.41 2.23 21.48
CA LEU A 412 22.06 1.72 21.25
C LEU A 412 21.95 1.10 19.86
N ARG A 413 21.36 -0.10 19.81
CA ARG A 413 21.01 -0.78 18.58
C ARG A 413 19.70 -0.22 18.01
N ASP A 414 19.42 -0.51 16.73
CA ASP A 414 18.22 -0.04 16.04
C ASP A 414 16.90 -0.64 16.61
N ASP A 415 16.98 -1.80 17.29
CA ASP A 415 15.87 -2.44 17.96
C ASP A 415 15.59 -1.91 19.38
N GLN A 416 16.34 -0.92 19.85
CA GLN A 416 16.19 -0.31 21.16
C GLN A 416 15.63 1.11 21.03
N ALA A 417 14.44 1.34 21.58
CA ALA A 417 13.78 2.65 21.55
C ALA A 417 14.07 3.51 22.77
N VAL A 418 14.52 2.91 23.88
CA VAL A 418 14.67 3.59 25.17
C VAL A 418 16.14 3.51 25.62
N ALA A 419 16.74 4.66 25.90
CA ALA A 419 18.06 4.73 26.48
C ALA A 419 17.96 4.61 28.02
N PRO A 420 18.87 3.90 28.70
CA PRO A 420 18.94 3.89 30.17
C PRO A 420 19.17 5.29 30.75
N GLY A 421 18.48 5.60 31.86
CA GLY A 421 18.55 6.93 32.46
C GLY A 421 19.96 7.31 32.91
N GLU A 422 20.67 6.36 33.52
CA GLU A 422 22.04 6.49 34.01
C GLU A 422 23.08 6.79 32.92
N LYS A 423 22.78 6.41 31.69
CA LYS A 423 23.65 6.69 30.53
C LYS A 423 23.88 8.19 30.26
N TYR A 424 23.04 9.07 30.80
CA TYR A 424 23.28 10.51 30.70
C TYR A 424 24.62 10.93 31.30
N ILE A 425 25.02 10.30 32.40
CA ILE A 425 26.28 10.62 33.13
C ILE A 425 27.49 10.23 32.28
N GLU A 426 27.37 9.19 31.44
CA GLU A 426 28.42 8.70 30.55
C GLU A 426 28.60 9.58 29.31
N LEU A 427 27.61 10.42 28.96
CA LEU A 427 27.68 11.29 27.79
C LEU A 427 28.79 12.33 27.93
N GLY A 428 29.57 12.52 26.86
CA GLY A 428 30.53 13.59 26.74
C GLY A 428 29.89 14.98 26.71
N SER A 429 30.68 16.03 26.96
CA SER A 429 30.16 17.41 26.98
C SER A 429 29.45 17.82 25.69
N GLY A 430 29.95 17.37 24.51
CA GLY A 430 29.33 17.64 23.22
C GLY A 430 27.93 16.99 23.07
N ASP A 431 27.75 15.77 23.58
CA ASP A 431 26.47 15.09 23.53
C ASP A 431 25.47 15.65 24.52
N ARG A 432 25.90 16.02 25.73
CA ARG A 432 25.06 16.76 26.69
C ARG A 432 24.59 18.10 26.10
N GLN A 433 25.47 18.79 25.36
CA GLN A 433 25.10 20.03 24.68
C GLN A 433 24.05 19.77 23.57
N ARG A 434 24.16 18.64 22.83
CA ARG A 434 23.12 18.21 21.86
C ARG A 434 21.80 17.98 22.55
N VAL A 435 21.78 17.23 23.65
CA VAL A 435 20.57 16.99 24.46
C VAL A 435 19.97 18.31 24.97
N ALA A 436 20.79 19.26 25.42
CA ALA A 436 20.32 20.57 25.86
C ALA A 436 19.67 21.38 24.73
N ARG A 437 20.24 21.34 23.51
CA ARG A 437 19.68 22.01 22.32
C ARG A 437 18.32 21.44 21.89
N LEU A 438 18.07 20.17 22.12
CA LEU A 438 16.78 19.55 21.85
C LEU A 438 15.60 20.20 22.62
N ARG A 439 15.85 21.02 23.65
CA ARG A 439 14.78 21.82 24.29
C ARG A 439 14.07 22.75 23.30
N GLN A 440 14.76 23.17 22.24
CA GLN A 440 14.21 24.07 21.23
C GLN A 440 13.45 23.33 20.13
N THR A 441 13.91 22.13 19.76
CA THR A 441 13.40 21.42 18.56
C THR A 441 12.55 20.19 18.90
N LEU A 442 12.80 19.50 20.01
CA LEU A 442 12.01 18.29 20.35
C LEU A 442 10.51 18.57 20.51
N PRO A 443 10.06 19.66 21.19
CA PRO A 443 8.62 19.93 21.32
C PRO A 443 7.91 20.25 19.99
N THR A 444 8.62 20.79 18.99
CA THR A 444 8.05 21.33 17.76
C THR A 444 8.36 20.51 16.51
N GLU A 445 9.46 19.76 16.49
CA GLU A 445 9.95 19.10 15.27
C GLU A 445 10.13 17.59 15.44
N HIS A 446 10.48 17.10 16.65
CA HIS A 446 10.91 15.71 16.87
C HIS A 446 10.07 14.96 17.91
N ASN A 447 8.91 15.49 18.28
CA ASN A 447 8.03 14.84 19.24
C ASN A 447 7.27 13.65 18.63
N PRO A 448 6.70 12.75 19.45
CA PRO A 448 5.96 11.59 18.97
C PRO A 448 4.78 11.91 18.05
N PHE A 449 4.13 13.07 18.22
CA PHE A 449 3.02 13.47 17.36
C PHE A 449 3.50 13.69 15.91
N ILE A 450 4.59 14.43 15.73
CA ILE A 450 5.16 14.71 14.39
C ILE A 450 5.74 13.44 13.77
N ARG A 451 6.38 12.59 14.56
CA ARG A 451 6.96 11.34 14.05
C ARG A 451 5.93 10.31 13.59
N HIS A 452 4.76 10.28 14.20
CA HIS A 452 3.78 9.21 13.97
C HIS A 452 2.47 9.68 13.36
N ILE A 453 2.25 11.01 13.20
CA ILE A 453 1.05 11.54 12.53
C ILE A 453 1.47 12.24 11.23
N VAL A 454 1.17 11.61 10.10
CA VAL A 454 1.38 12.17 8.77
C VAL A 454 0.12 12.91 8.35
N ARG A 455 0.23 14.21 8.07
CA ARG A 455 -0.89 15.05 7.67
C ARG A 455 -0.50 15.95 6.50
N ARG A 456 -1.39 16.01 5.51
CA ARG A 456 -1.30 16.97 4.40
C ARG A 456 -2.60 17.76 4.30
N THR A 457 -2.47 19.01 3.89
CA THR A 457 -3.55 19.94 3.58
C THR A 457 -3.58 20.19 2.07
N ARG A 458 -4.70 20.73 1.58
CA ARG A 458 -4.83 21.13 0.18
C ARG A 458 -4.28 22.55 -0.01
N GLU A 459 -3.01 22.74 0.15
CA GLU A 459 -2.35 24.00 -0.24
C GLU A 459 -1.37 23.74 -1.37
#